data_8e5325dc3fc90a51beaf71f13e413e51
#
_entry.id   8e5325dc3fc90a51beaf71f13e413e51
#
_cell.length_a   1.000
_cell.length_b   1.000
_cell.length_c   1.000
_cell.angle_alpha   90.00
_cell.angle_beta   90.00
_cell.angle_gamma   90.00
#
_symmetry.space_group_name_H-M   'P 1'
#
loop_
_entity.id
_entity.type
_entity.pdbx_description
1 polymer ?
#
loop_
_entity_poly.entity_id
_entity_poly.type
_entity_poly.pdbx_seq_one_letter_code
_entity_poly.pdbx_strand_id
1 'polypeptide(L)'
;MKSLLLLLVLLLPLGLRAQSGPEIHYESIRSPQYQLQYQVPTGWDQLRQSTDTTVSVTHFSPGRDMMLYIGQLRGAAARMTPDQALYHLAEQFGITVNKQFATAYNGIQFLETTGSGNRDGQLLRYDALAARHRGHVVLICVSGTPSAFGTHEPVVQQILHSLAPYKARRAPLAK
;
A
#
# COMPACT_ATOMS: atom_id res chain seq x y z
N MET A 1 -10.73 -69.08 27.52
CA MET A 1 -10.66 -68.74 26.09
C MET A 1 -10.94 -67.26 25.99
N LYS A 2 -9.91 -66.47 25.67
CA LYS A 2 -9.95 -65.01 25.71
C LYS A 2 -10.16 -64.49 24.28
N SER A 3 -11.32 -63.87 24.01
CA SER A 3 -11.57 -63.23 22.73
C SER A 3 -10.95 -61.88 22.70
N LEU A 4 -9.97 -61.72 21.82
CA LEU A 4 -9.27 -60.47 21.54
C LEU A 4 -10.08 -59.68 20.50
N LEU A 5 -10.76 -58.59 20.93
CA LEU A 5 -11.52 -57.72 20.05
C LEU A 5 -10.51 -56.69 19.47
N LEU A 6 -10.17 -56.85 18.19
CA LEU A 6 -9.27 -55.98 17.46
C LEU A 6 -10.06 -54.74 17.03
N LEU A 7 -9.88 -53.61 17.73
CA LEU A 7 -10.48 -52.31 17.38
C LEU A 7 -9.63 -51.65 16.28
N LEU A 8 -10.06 -51.83 15.06
CA LEU A 8 -9.44 -51.17 13.88
C LEU A 8 -9.91 -49.71 13.84
N VAL A 9 -9.11 -48.80 14.40
CA VAL A 9 -9.37 -47.35 14.28
C VAL A 9 -8.97 -46.93 12.88
N LEU A 10 -9.97 -46.71 11.99
CA LEU A 10 -9.80 -46.09 10.69
C LEU A 10 -9.40 -44.61 10.89
N LEU A 11 -8.12 -44.29 10.84
CA LEU A 11 -7.62 -42.94 10.70
C LEU A 11 -7.95 -42.44 9.27
N LEU A 12 -9.13 -41.84 9.11
CA LEU A 12 -9.43 -41.01 7.94
C LEU A 12 -8.53 -39.78 7.99
N PRO A 13 -7.69 -39.52 6.97
CA PRO A 13 -7.03 -38.25 6.86
C PRO A 13 -8.12 -37.19 6.58
N LEU A 14 -8.49 -36.43 7.59
CA LEU A 14 -9.20 -35.16 7.42
C LEU A 14 -8.29 -34.26 6.59
N GLY A 15 -8.44 -34.34 5.27
CA GLY A 15 -7.85 -33.39 4.34
C GLY A 15 -8.38 -32.01 4.68
N LEU A 16 -7.63 -31.27 5.50
CA LEU A 16 -7.76 -29.83 5.64
C LEU A 16 -7.56 -29.26 4.23
N ARG A 17 -8.63 -29.15 3.46
CA ARG A 17 -8.65 -28.23 2.32
C ARG A 17 -8.49 -26.85 2.93
N ALA A 18 -7.27 -26.33 2.92
CA ALA A 18 -7.02 -24.91 3.07
C ALA A 18 -7.93 -24.24 2.01
N GLN A 19 -9.03 -23.62 2.46
CA GLN A 19 -9.81 -22.76 1.61
C GLN A 19 -8.88 -21.62 1.24
N SER A 20 -8.24 -21.73 0.06
CA SER A 20 -7.57 -20.58 -0.54
C SER A 20 -8.67 -19.53 -0.72
N GLY A 21 -8.57 -18.45 0.03
CA GLY A 21 -9.42 -17.28 -0.18
C GLY A 21 -9.38 -16.86 -1.66
N PRO A 22 -10.30 -16.01 -2.12
CA PRO A 22 -10.34 -15.58 -3.50
C PRO A 22 -8.97 -15.02 -3.89
N GLU A 23 -8.42 -15.52 -5.00
CA GLU A 23 -7.12 -15.07 -5.51
C GLU A 23 -7.23 -13.60 -5.92
N ILE A 24 -6.44 -12.75 -5.27
CA ILE A 24 -6.42 -11.31 -5.55
C ILE A 24 -5.47 -11.08 -6.72
N HIS A 25 -6.01 -10.66 -7.86
CA HIS A 25 -5.21 -10.25 -9.01
C HIS A 25 -4.73 -8.81 -8.85
N TYR A 26 -3.51 -8.54 -9.34
CA TYR A 26 -2.89 -7.23 -9.27
C TYR A 26 -2.58 -6.70 -10.67
N GLU A 27 -2.81 -5.43 -10.89
CA GLU A 27 -2.32 -4.72 -12.05
C GLU A 27 -1.07 -3.89 -11.71
N SER A 28 -0.13 -3.84 -12.65
CA SER A 28 1.10 -3.06 -12.49
C SER A 28 0.92 -1.68 -13.10
N ILE A 29 0.99 -0.67 -12.26
CA ILE A 29 0.94 0.74 -12.65
C ILE A 29 2.36 1.24 -12.86
N ARG A 30 2.64 1.80 -14.03
CA ARG A 30 3.90 2.49 -14.35
C ARG A 30 3.62 3.96 -14.47
N SER A 31 4.18 4.76 -13.55
CA SER A 31 3.97 6.20 -13.54
C SER A 31 5.28 6.95 -13.80
N PRO A 32 5.50 7.43 -15.04
CA PRO A 32 6.61 8.32 -15.34
C PRO A 32 6.58 9.59 -14.49
N GLN A 33 5.37 10.07 -14.17
CA GLN A 33 5.15 11.29 -13.41
C GLN A 33 5.72 11.21 -11.99
N TYR A 34 5.44 10.11 -11.27
CA TYR A 34 5.97 9.90 -9.92
C TYR A 34 7.35 9.22 -9.94
N GLN A 35 7.86 8.86 -11.12
CA GLN A 35 9.07 8.07 -11.31
C GLN A 35 9.04 6.72 -10.58
N LEU A 36 7.82 6.18 -10.38
CA LEU A 36 7.53 4.95 -9.66
C LEU A 36 6.80 3.94 -10.54
N GLN A 37 6.97 2.68 -10.21
CA GLN A 37 6.06 1.59 -10.56
C GLN A 37 5.58 0.93 -9.28
N TYR A 38 4.35 0.46 -9.29
CA TYR A 38 3.71 -0.19 -8.15
C TYR A 38 2.56 -1.08 -8.62
N GLN A 39 2.03 -1.89 -7.73
CA GLN A 39 0.89 -2.76 -8.01
C GLN A 39 -0.31 -2.33 -7.17
N VAL A 40 -1.50 -2.47 -7.75
CA VAL A 40 -2.78 -2.32 -7.05
C VAL A 40 -3.66 -3.50 -7.37
N PRO A 41 -4.58 -3.91 -6.48
CA PRO A 41 -5.56 -4.93 -6.83
C PRO A 41 -6.40 -4.51 -8.04
N THR A 42 -6.68 -5.46 -8.91
CA THR A 42 -7.55 -5.23 -10.06
C THR A 42 -8.96 -4.81 -9.60
N GLY A 43 -9.54 -3.83 -10.28
CA GLY A 43 -10.89 -3.33 -9.97
C GLY A 43 -10.93 -2.24 -8.90
N TRP A 44 -9.76 -1.72 -8.46
CA TRP A 44 -9.74 -0.49 -7.68
C TRP A 44 -10.00 0.72 -8.57
N ASP A 45 -10.95 1.58 -8.18
CA ASP A 45 -11.20 2.85 -8.85
C ASP A 45 -10.02 3.81 -8.68
N GLN A 46 -9.81 4.72 -9.64
CA GLN A 46 -8.79 5.74 -9.49
C GLN A 46 -9.35 7.16 -9.68
N LEU A 47 -8.84 8.09 -8.88
CA LEU A 47 -9.08 9.53 -8.98
C LEU A 47 -7.74 10.24 -9.12
N ARG A 48 -7.58 11.06 -10.15
CA ARG A 48 -6.39 11.91 -10.35
C ARG A 48 -6.70 13.35 -9.99
N GLN A 49 -5.78 13.96 -9.28
CA GLN A 49 -5.89 15.36 -8.86
C GLN A 49 -4.59 16.11 -9.14
N SER A 50 -4.72 17.40 -9.39
CA SER A 50 -3.60 18.28 -9.65
C SER A 50 -3.90 19.65 -9.07
N THR A 51 -3.04 20.10 -8.17
CA THR A 51 -3.06 21.42 -7.55
C THR A 51 -1.72 22.12 -7.81
N ASP A 52 -1.54 23.34 -7.32
CA ASP A 52 -0.27 24.08 -7.44
C ASP A 52 0.88 23.43 -6.65
N THR A 53 0.56 22.68 -5.61
CA THR A 53 1.53 22.06 -4.69
C THR A 53 1.66 20.57 -4.84
N THR A 54 0.70 19.89 -5.49
CA THR A 54 0.69 18.42 -5.54
C THR A 54 0.04 17.93 -6.82
N VAL A 55 0.61 16.87 -7.36
CA VAL A 55 -0.04 16.00 -8.35
C VAL A 55 -0.20 14.64 -7.74
N SER A 56 -1.40 14.07 -7.77
CA SER A 56 -1.69 12.81 -7.09
C SER A 56 -2.62 11.89 -7.87
N VAL A 57 -2.56 10.63 -7.51
CA VAL A 57 -3.57 9.62 -7.83
C VAL A 57 -3.99 8.93 -6.54
N THR A 58 -5.27 8.70 -6.40
CA THR A 58 -5.84 7.93 -5.31
C THR A 58 -6.56 6.72 -5.89
N HIS A 59 -6.24 5.54 -5.38
CA HIS A 59 -6.96 4.32 -5.70
C HIS A 59 -7.86 3.95 -4.53
N PHE A 60 -9.06 3.51 -4.80
CA PHE A 60 -10.05 3.11 -3.81
C PHE A 60 -10.44 1.66 -4.02
N SER A 61 -10.50 0.88 -2.94
CA SER A 61 -11.12 -0.45 -2.98
C SER A 61 -12.59 -0.35 -3.43
N PRO A 62 -13.17 -1.42 -3.99
CA PRO A 62 -14.58 -1.43 -4.40
C PRO A 62 -15.56 -1.03 -3.30
N GLY A 63 -15.27 -1.43 -2.05
CA GLY A 63 -16.05 -1.05 -0.86
C GLY A 63 -15.70 0.32 -0.29
N ARG A 64 -14.70 1.00 -0.83
CA ARG A 64 -14.14 2.28 -0.33
C ARG A 64 -13.68 2.26 1.13
N ASP A 65 -13.45 1.09 1.66
CA ASP A 65 -12.94 0.85 3.02
C ASP A 65 -11.41 0.90 3.09
N MET A 66 -10.74 0.86 1.92
CA MET A 66 -9.30 1.05 1.74
C MET A 66 -9.00 2.08 0.66
N MET A 67 -7.92 2.84 0.85
CA MET A 67 -7.44 3.84 -0.08
C MET A 67 -5.91 3.78 -0.18
N LEU A 68 -5.38 3.88 -1.41
CA LEU A 68 -3.97 4.15 -1.69
C LEU A 68 -3.84 5.51 -2.35
N TYR A 69 -3.18 6.44 -1.68
CA TYR A 69 -2.81 7.74 -2.22
C TYR A 69 -1.34 7.73 -2.64
N ILE A 70 -1.04 8.25 -3.83
CA ILE A 70 0.32 8.52 -4.29
C ILE A 70 0.36 9.95 -4.80
N GLY A 71 1.24 10.76 -4.21
CA GLY A 71 1.39 12.17 -4.55
C GLY A 71 2.85 12.55 -4.80
N GLN A 72 3.06 13.50 -5.68
CA GLN A 72 4.34 14.17 -5.89
C GLN A 72 4.18 15.64 -5.53
N LEU A 73 5.04 16.12 -4.64
CA LEU A 73 5.07 17.54 -4.28
C LEU A 73 5.71 18.37 -5.41
N ARG A 74 5.16 19.54 -5.65
CA ARG A 74 5.63 20.49 -6.67
C ARG A 74 5.53 21.94 -6.19
N GLY A 75 5.97 22.89 -7.01
CA GLY A 75 5.97 24.30 -6.63
C GLY A 75 6.78 24.55 -5.35
N ALA A 76 6.24 25.32 -4.43
CA ALA A 76 6.87 25.60 -3.14
C ALA A 76 7.03 24.34 -2.27
N ALA A 77 6.05 23.41 -2.32
CA ALA A 77 6.08 22.18 -1.54
C ALA A 77 7.18 21.20 -1.99
N ALA A 78 7.70 21.29 -3.22
CA ALA A 78 8.81 20.46 -3.69
C ALA A 78 10.10 20.63 -2.89
N ARG A 79 10.25 21.72 -2.13
CA ARG A 79 11.41 21.99 -1.27
C ARG A 79 11.37 21.29 0.08
N MET A 80 10.21 20.76 0.48
CA MET A 80 10.06 20.05 1.74
C MET A 80 10.99 18.85 1.82
N THR A 81 11.42 18.51 3.03
CA THR A 81 12.05 17.21 3.31
C THR A 81 10.97 16.13 3.38
N PRO A 82 11.33 14.84 3.26
CA PRO A 82 10.37 13.75 3.49
C PRO A 82 9.66 13.83 4.85
N ASP A 83 10.37 14.23 5.90
CA ASP A 83 9.81 14.42 7.24
C ASP A 83 8.75 15.54 7.28
N GLN A 84 9.09 16.71 6.72
CA GLN A 84 8.14 17.83 6.61
C GLN A 84 6.90 17.44 5.80
N ALA A 85 7.10 16.67 4.72
CA ALA A 85 6.01 16.21 3.87
C ALA A 85 5.07 15.24 4.61
N LEU A 86 5.61 14.31 5.41
CA LEU A 86 4.80 13.43 6.28
C LEU A 86 4.07 14.21 7.36
N TYR A 87 4.73 15.19 7.98
CA TYR A 87 4.10 16.05 8.97
C TYR A 87 2.88 16.79 8.38
N HIS A 88 3.03 17.42 7.21
CA HIS A 88 1.93 18.08 6.53
C HIS A 88 0.82 17.11 6.11
N LEU A 89 1.17 15.92 5.67
CA LEU A 89 0.20 14.87 5.36
C LEU A 89 -0.61 14.49 6.62
N ALA A 90 0.09 14.31 7.75
CA ALA A 90 -0.53 13.99 9.02
C ALA A 90 -1.51 15.10 9.47
N GLU A 91 -1.10 16.36 9.38
CA GLU A 91 -1.97 17.50 9.68
C GLU A 91 -3.20 17.54 8.76
N GLN A 92 -3.00 17.38 7.45
CA GLN A 92 -4.07 17.44 6.45
C GLN A 92 -5.12 16.35 6.65
N PHE A 93 -4.71 15.16 7.07
CA PHE A 93 -5.60 14.02 7.27
C PHE A 93 -6.00 13.79 8.73
N GLY A 94 -5.58 14.68 9.65
CA GLY A 94 -5.86 14.52 11.08
C GLY A 94 -5.25 13.24 11.67
N ILE A 95 -4.06 12.86 11.21
CA ILE A 95 -3.37 11.64 11.64
C ILE A 95 -2.63 11.91 12.96
N THR A 96 -2.89 11.12 13.97
CA THR A 96 -2.02 10.98 15.13
C THR A 96 -0.94 9.95 14.81
N VAL A 97 0.31 10.41 14.78
CA VAL A 97 1.46 9.54 14.48
C VAL A 97 1.75 8.65 15.68
N ASN A 98 1.76 7.34 15.46
CA ASN A 98 2.09 6.35 16.49
C ASN A 98 3.57 5.97 16.44
N LYS A 99 4.14 5.83 15.23
CA LYS A 99 5.52 5.40 15.02
C LYS A 99 6.06 5.98 13.72
N GLN A 100 7.35 6.32 13.72
CA GLN A 100 8.10 6.75 12.54
C GLN A 100 9.44 6.02 12.48
N PHE A 101 9.83 5.56 11.28
CA PHE A 101 11.06 4.81 11.07
C PHE A 101 11.51 4.87 9.61
N ALA A 102 12.81 4.59 9.37
CA ALA A 102 13.34 4.44 8.02
C ALA A 102 13.07 3.04 7.48
N THR A 103 12.68 2.95 6.22
CA THR A 103 12.46 1.70 5.51
C THR A 103 12.96 1.80 4.08
N ALA A 104 13.03 0.68 3.35
CA ALA A 104 13.43 0.66 1.95
C ALA A 104 12.61 -0.34 1.15
N TYR A 105 12.11 0.07 0.00
CA TYR A 105 11.42 -0.79 -0.95
C TYR A 105 12.11 -0.71 -2.31
N ASN A 106 12.65 -1.84 -2.77
CA ASN A 106 13.30 -1.99 -4.09
C ASN A 106 14.31 -0.88 -4.43
N GLY A 107 15.12 -0.49 -3.42
CA GLY A 107 16.20 0.50 -3.56
C GLY A 107 15.75 1.96 -3.41
N ILE A 108 14.50 2.22 -3.07
CA ILE A 108 14.04 3.55 -2.66
C ILE A 108 14.02 3.62 -1.14
N GLN A 109 14.72 4.59 -0.57
CA GLN A 109 14.71 4.86 0.87
C GLN A 109 13.51 5.74 1.20
N PHE A 110 12.69 5.29 2.15
CA PHE A 110 11.53 6.01 2.65
C PHE A 110 11.67 6.33 4.13
N LEU A 111 11.08 7.42 4.54
CA LEU A 111 10.63 7.63 5.90
C LEU A 111 9.19 7.15 5.98
N GLU A 112 8.89 6.24 6.88
CA GLU A 112 7.57 5.63 7.05
C GLU A 112 6.97 6.04 8.39
N THR A 113 5.67 6.32 8.38
CA THR A 113 4.91 6.71 9.55
C THR A 113 3.64 5.89 9.62
N THR A 114 3.40 5.24 10.74
CA THR A 114 2.11 4.61 11.04
C THR A 114 1.32 5.46 12.01
N GLY A 115 0.00 5.47 11.84
CA GLY A 115 -0.85 6.29 12.68
C GLY A 115 -2.32 5.95 12.55
N SER A 116 -3.13 6.73 13.26
CA SER A 116 -4.58 6.68 13.18
C SER A 116 -5.15 8.10 13.18
N GLY A 117 -6.34 8.28 12.65
CA GLY A 117 -7.04 9.55 12.65
C GLY A 117 -8.54 9.32 12.56
N ASN A 118 -9.29 10.39 12.81
CA ASN A 118 -10.74 10.36 12.66
C ASN A 118 -11.13 11.23 11.46
N ARG A 119 -11.85 10.67 10.52
CA ARG A 119 -12.39 11.40 9.37
C ARG A 119 -13.88 11.15 9.28
N ASP A 120 -14.66 12.22 9.32
CA ASP A 120 -16.12 12.18 9.24
C ASP A 120 -16.75 11.23 10.28
N GLY A 121 -16.17 11.19 11.50
CA GLY A 121 -16.63 10.32 12.59
C GLY A 121 -16.13 8.88 12.49
N GLN A 122 -15.39 8.53 11.45
CA GLN A 122 -14.85 7.19 11.25
C GLN A 122 -13.36 7.13 11.63
N LEU A 123 -13.00 6.19 12.51
CA LEU A 123 -11.60 5.90 12.83
C LEU A 123 -10.93 5.24 11.63
N LEU A 124 -9.80 5.79 11.20
CA LEU A 124 -8.96 5.24 10.13
C LEU A 124 -7.56 4.94 10.66
N ARG A 125 -6.96 3.88 10.15
CA ARG A 125 -5.54 3.56 10.27
C ARG A 125 -4.81 4.05 9.02
N TYR A 126 -3.56 4.47 9.19
CA TYR A 126 -2.71 5.01 8.13
C TYR A 126 -1.31 4.38 8.18
N ASP A 127 -0.80 4.01 7.01
CA ASP A 127 0.60 3.75 6.75
C ASP A 127 1.05 4.73 5.65
N ALA A 128 1.90 5.68 6.01
CA ALA A 128 2.32 6.76 5.11
C ALA A 128 3.84 6.77 4.95
N LEU A 129 4.29 6.97 3.72
CA LEU A 129 5.69 6.98 3.35
C LEU A 129 6.03 8.26 2.58
N ALA A 130 7.21 8.79 2.82
CA ALA A 130 7.77 9.86 2.02
C ALA A 130 9.21 9.54 1.62
N ALA A 131 9.56 9.90 0.39
CA ALA A 131 10.91 9.75 -0.13
C ALA A 131 11.30 10.94 -0.99
N ARG A 132 12.59 11.32 -0.97
CA ARG A 132 13.16 12.13 -2.06
C ARG A 132 13.69 11.19 -3.13
N HIS A 133 12.91 11.04 -4.20
CA HIS A 133 13.22 10.15 -5.29
C HIS A 133 13.44 10.94 -6.58
N ARG A 134 14.64 10.81 -7.20
CA ARG A 134 15.03 11.50 -8.44
C ARG A 134 14.74 13.00 -8.43
N GLY A 135 15.04 13.67 -7.31
CA GLY A 135 14.88 15.13 -7.15
C GLY A 135 13.48 15.57 -6.71
N HIS A 136 12.50 14.68 -6.65
CA HIS A 136 11.13 14.97 -6.23
C HIS A 136 10.82 14.36 -4.87
N VAL A 137 9.94 15.01 -4.13
CA VAL A 137 9.37 14.42 -2.92
C VAL A 137 8.09 13.70 -3.30
N VAL A 138 8.06 12.39 -3.05
CA VAL A 138 6.93 11.52 -3.30
C VAL A 138 6.33 11.10 -1.97
N LEU A 139 5.00 11.15 -1.88
CA LEU A 139 4.19 10.71 -0.75
C LEU A 139 3.38 9.50 -1.17
N ILE A 140 3.29 8.52 -0.30
CA ILE A 140 2.44 7.34 -0.45
C ILE A 140 1.70 7.17 0.85
N CYS A 141 0.39 6.96 0.80
CA CYS A 141 -0.41 6.73 2.00
C CYS A 141 -1.44 5.64 1.71
N VAL A 142 -1.38 4.57 2.49
CA VAL A 142 -2.46 3.58 2.55
C VAL A 142 -3.30 3.89 3.77
N SER A 143 -4.61 3.99 3.60
CA SER A 143 -5.53 4.21 4.71
C SER A 143 -6.78 3.36 4.58
N GLY A 144 -7.38 3.06 5.71
CA GLY A 144 -8.62 2.29 5.78
C GLY A 144 -9.12 2.14 7.21
N THR A 145 -10.29 1.55 7.38
CA THR A 145 -10.77 1.22 8.72
C THR A 145 -9.84 0.20 9.40
N PRO A 146 -9.75 0.16 10.74
CA PRO A 146 -8.95 -0.86 11.43
C PRO A 146 -9.34 -2.30 11.03
N SER A 147 -10.62 -2.55 10.79
CA SER A 147 -11.11 -3.84 10.31
C SER A 147 -10.63 -4.15 8.88
N ALA A 148 -10.72 -3.17 7.97
CA ALA A 148 -10.22 -3.33 6.59
C ALA A 148 -8.72 -3.58 6.55
N PHE A 149 -7.93 -2.85 7.35
CA PHE A 149 -6.49 -3.12 7.49
C PHE A 149 -6.20 -4.54 7.95
N GLY A 150 -6.92 -5.04 8.98
CA GLY A 150 -6.74 -6.41 9.46
C GLY A 150 -7.08 -7.46 8.40
N THR A 151 -8.16 -7.25 7.65
CA THR A 151 -8.60 -8.16 6.59
C THR A 151 -7.70 -8.11 5.36
N HIS A 152 -7.20 -6.92 5.00
CA HIS A 152 -6.43 -6.66 3.78
C HIS A 152 -4.92 -6.44 4.04
N GLU A 153 -4.41 -6.82 5.21
CA GLU A 153 -2.98 -6.66 5.52
C GLU A 153 -2.06 -7.24 4.44
N PRO A 154 -2.30 -8.44 3.88
CA PRO A 154 -1.50 -8.95 2.77
C PRO A 154 -1.54 -8.06 1.53
N VAL A 155 -2.68 -7.42 1.25
CA VAL A 155 -2.83 -6.46 0.13
C VAL A 155 -1.98 -5.22 0.37
N VAL A 156 -2.03 -4.65 1.58
CA VAL A 156 -1.21 -3.49 1.96
C VAL A 156 0.27 -3.81 1.80
N GLN A 157 0.72 -4.95 2.33
CA GLN A 157 2.11 -5.40 2.21
C GLN A 157 2.51 -5.60 0.73
N GLN A 158 1.65 -6.21 -0.08
CA GLN A 158 1.91 -6.39 -1.51
C GLN A 158 2.05 -5.04 -2.24
N ILE A 159 1.20 -4.07 -1.96
CA ILE A 159 1.29 -2.72 -2.52
C ILE A 159 2.64 -2.09 -2.14
N LEU A 160 3.00 -2.05 -0.86
CA LEU A 160 4.23 -1.43 -0.36
C LEU A 160 5.47 -2.14 -0.93
N HIS A 161 5.52 -3.45 -0.91
CA HIS A 161 6.64 -4.23 -1.45
C HIS A 161 6.77 -4.13 -2.98
N SER A 162 5.71 -3.76 -3.69
CA SER A 162 5.73 -3.56 -5.14
C SER A 162 6.29 -2.20 -5.57
N LEU A 163 6.42 -1.24 -4.63
CA LEU A 163 6.99 0.08 -4.91
C LEU A 163 8.42 -0.07 -5.43
N ALA A 164 8.69 0.44 -6.63
CA ALA A 164 9.99 0.37 -7.25
C ALA A 164 10.25 1.59 -8.15
N PRO A 165 11.52 1.91 -8.46
CA PRO A 165 11.84 2.95 -9.42
C PRO A 165 11.24 2.64 -10.80
N TYR A 166 10.62 3.64 -11.43
CA TYR A 166 10.16 3.52 -12.80
C TYR A 166 11.34 3.25 -13.74
N LYS A 167 11.24 2.17 -14.54
CA LYS A 167 12.19 1.85 -15.60
C LYS A 167 11.53 2.15 -16.95
N ALA A 168 11.99 3.19 -17.64
CA ALA A 168 11.57 3.44 -19.02
C ALA A 168 11.91 2.20 -19.88
N ARG A 169 10.99 1.74 -20.71
CA ARG A 169 11.36 0.76 -21.75
C ARG A 169 12.39 1.44 -22.67
N ARG A 170 13.59 0.86 -22.77
CA ARG A 170 14.50 1.23 -23.85
C ARG A 170 13.78 0.90 -25.16
N ALA A 171 13.58 1.90 -26.01
CA ALA A 171 13.12 1.62 -27.37
C ALA A 171 14.13 0.66 -28.01
N PRO A 172 13.68 -0.39 -28.74
CA PRO A 172 14.59 -1.21 -29.51
C PRO A 172 15.34 -0.27 -30.47
N LEU A 173 16.68 -0.36 -30.44
CA LEU A 173 17.51 0.33 -31.41
C LEU A 173 17.03 -0.11 -32.79
N ALA A 174 16.48 0.83 -33.58
CA ALA A 174 16.20 0.59 -34.97
C ALA A 174 17.52 0.23 -35.65
N LYS A 175 17.58 -0.98 -36.22
CA LYS A 175 18.70 -1.45 -37.04
C LYS A 175 18.58 -0.85 -38.43
#